data_6927c131ea82db4ea3ef68c55e159c0e
#
_entry.id   6927c131ea82db4ea3ef68c55e159c0e
#
_cell.length_a   1.000
_cell.length_b   1.000
_cell.length_c   1.000
_cell.angle_alpha   90.00
_cell.angle_beta   90.00
_cell.angle_gamma   90.00
#
_symmetry.space_group_name_H-M   'P 1'
#
loop_
_entity.id
_entity.type
_entity.pdbx_description
1 polymer ?
#
loop_
_entity_poly.entity_id
_entity_poly.type
_entity_poly.pdbx_seq_one_letter_code
_entity_poly.pdbx_strand_id
1 'polypeptide(L)'
;MRIVVIGFGMMGRQIAQVFAQHGYRVTVTDENPAALKSGIEEIAHGPYGIESAIAKAKITRDEGTKALREIRTATDLEDACKDADLVIEAVYEHLPLKQEVFSKLESAAPETSLLASNTSTLTVGKIGKGISKKNRLLGMHFFNPAQITKLVEIVKTSQTSEVAVQQAAKIVETIGKTPIIADDEPGFIANRLGLSLYMEASKLLEEGTAKVRDIDQAMRLGYNHPMGPFELADFVGLDTRLRNLEALFQATGDEKWVPPKALRELVNGGYLGDPSRRNGSKGGYREFFARAP
;
A
#
# COMPACT_ATOMS: atom_id res chain seq x y z
N MET A 1 -16.92 15.14 4.80
CA MET A 1 -16.13 14.21 5.61
C MET A 1 -14.71 14.76 5.78
N ARG A 2 -14.13 14.55 6.95
CA ARG A 2 -12.75 14.88 7.31
C ARG A 2 -11.94 13.60 7.40
N ILE A 3 -10.94 13.50 6.59
CA ILE A 3 -10.03 12.35 6.52
C ILE A 3 -8.73 12.74 7.22
N VAL A 4 -8.21 11.87 8.05
CA VAL A 4 -6.89 12.04 8.65
C VAL A 4 -5.98 10.93 8.13
N VAL A 5 -4.79 11.30 7.68
CA VAL A 5 -3.75 10.33 7.26
C VAL A 5 -2.55 10.48 8.17
N ILE A 6 -2.18 9.39 8.84
CA ILE A 6 -1.05 9.33 9.77
C ILE A 6 0.11 8.59 9.12
N GLY A 7 1.27 9.24 9.08
CA GLY A 7 2.41 8.80 8.28
C GLY A 7 2.32 9.36 6.87
N PHE A 8 3.20 10.31 6.54
CA PHE A 8 3.19 11.02 5.26
C PHE A 8 4.34 10.57 4.33
N GLY A 9 4.67 9.29 4.46
CA GLY A 9 5.56 8.59 3.53
C GLY A 9 4.91 8.36 2.16
N MET A 10 5.46 7.44 1.37
CA MET A 10 5.02 7.17 0.00
C MET A 10 3.52 6.86 -0.11
N MET A 11 2.98 5.97 0.74
CA MET A 11 1.56 5.62 0.67
C MET A 11 0.66 6.72 1.25
N GLY A 12 1.03 7.29 2.40
CA GLY A 12 0.20 8.31 3.04
C GLY A 12 -0.04 9.54 2.16
N ARG A 13 1.00 10.05 1.47
CA ARG A 13 0.83 11.18 0.53
C ARG A 13 -0.04 10.82 -0.67
N GLN A 14 0.07 9.59 -1.21
CA GLN A 14 -0.77 9.14 -2.32
C GLN A 14 -2.24 9.00 -1.89
N ILE A 15 -2.49 8.44 -0.72
CA ILE A 15 -3.83 8.31 -0.13
C ILE A 15 -4.43 9.70 0.09
N ALA A 16 -3.68 10.61 0.72
CA ALA A 16 -4.11 11.98 0.95
C ALA A 16 -4.47 12.70 -0.35
N GLN A 17 -3.63 12.57 -1.39
CA GLN A 17 -3.89 13.12 -2.71
C GLN A 17 -5.19 12.58 -3.31
N VAL A 18 -5.41 11.28 -3.26
CA VAL A 18 -6.63 10.65 -3.81
C VAL A 18 -7.88 11.20 -3.14
N PHE A 19 -7.92 11.29 -1.82
CA PHE A 19 -9.06 11.85 -1.11
C PHE A 19 -9.26 13.33 -1.43
N ALA A 20 -8.20 14.13 -1.44
CA ALA A 20 -8.28 15.56 -1.74
C ALA A 20 -8.78 15.84 -3.17
N GLN A 21 -8.35 15.05 -4.16
CA GLN A 21 -8.84 15.14 -5.55
C GLN A 21 -10.34 14.84 -5.67
N HIS A 22 -10.92 14.10 -4.71
CA HIS A 22 -12.36 13.82 -4.65
C HIS A 22 -13.12 14.76 -3.69
N GLY A 23 -12.50 15.89 -3.30
CA GLY A 23 -13.15 16.96 -2.55
C GLY A 23 -13.29 16.71 -1.05
N TYR A 24 -12.54 15.75 -0.49
CA TYR A 24 -12.46 15.54 0.95
C TYR A 24 -11.47 16.49 1.59
N ARG A 25 -11.79 16.97 2.80
CA ARG A 25 -10.82 17.68 3.63
C ARG A 25 -9.87 16.66 4.25
N VAL A 26 -8.58 16.81 3.98
CA VAL A 26 -7.56 15.85 4.44
C VAL A 26 -6.60 16.56 5.37
N THR A 27 -6.45 16.05 6.58
CA THR A 27 -5.39 16.43 7.50
C THR A 27 -4.33 15.34 7.48
N VAL A 28 -3.06 15.73 7.29
CA VAL A 28 -1.94 14.78 7.30
C VAL A 28 -1.03 15.09 8.49
N THR A 29 -0.54 14.03 9.13
CA THR A 29 0.43 14.16 10.23
C THR A 29 1.55 13.15 10.09
N ASP A 30 2.76 13.54 10.49
CA ASP A 30 3.96 12.71 10.52
C ASP A 30 4.87 13.20 11.64
N GLU A 31 5.57 12.29 12.31
CA GLU A 31 6.54 12.63 13.36
C GLU A 31 7.73 13.44 12.82
N ASN A 32 8.03 13.25 11.51
CA ASN A 32 9.09 13.98 10.83
C ASN A 32 8.52 15.19 10.08
N PRO A 33 8.76 16.44 10.55
CA PRO A 33 8.27 17.64 9.87
C PRO A 33 8.81 17.80 8.44
N ALA A 34 10.00 17.25 8.14
CA ALA A 34 10.53 17.25 6.79
C ALA A 34 9.72 16.36 5.84
N ALA A 35 9.14 15.26 6.34
CA ALA A 35 8.25 14.42 5.55
C ALA A 35 6.96 15.15 5.18
N LEU A 36 6.41 15.99 6.07
CA LEU A 36 5.24 16.82 5.77
C LEU A 36 5.51 17.78 4.61
N LYS A 37 6.63 18.50 4.66
CA LYS A 37 7.01 19.42 3.59
C LYS A 37 7.26 18.71 2.27
N SER A 38 8.13 17.69 2.27
CA SER A 38 8.46 16.94 1.06
C SER A 38 7.25 16.20 0.48
N GLY A 39 6.33 15.74 1.32
CA GLY A 39 5.11 15.06 0.88
C GLY A 39 4.15 16.00 0.14
N ILE A 40 3.99 17.24 0.57
CA ILE A 40 3.19 18.26 -0.15
C ILE A 40 3.83 18.57 -1.52
N GLU A 41 5.15 18.77 -1.58
CA GLU A 41 5.87 18.98 -2.83
C GLU A 41 5.69 17.80 -3.81
N GLU A 42 5.75 16.58 -3.30
CA GLU A 42 5.56 15.38 -4.12
C GLU A 42 4.12 15.24 -4.62
N ILE A 43 3.12 15.60 -3.81
CA ILE A 43 1.72 15.66 -4.24
C ILE A 43 1.54 16.71 -5.35
N ALA A 44 2.20 17.85 -5.25
CA ALA A 44 2.12 18.88 -6.27
C ALA A 44 2.85 18.48 -7.56
N HIS A 45 4.12 18.07 -7.45
CA HIS A 45 5.07 18.01 -8.56
C HIS A 45 5.60 16.59 -8.88
N GLY A 46 5.29 15.58 -8.07
CA GLY A 46 5.77 14.21 -8.27
C GLY A 46 5.24 13.54 -9.54
N PRO A 47 5.77 12.36 -9.91
CA PRO A 47 5.41 11.64 -11.14
C PRO A 47 3.91 11.31 -11.27
N TYR A 48 3.23 11.15 -10.14
CA TYR A 48 1.79 10.94 -10.03
C TYR A 48 1.08 12.12 -9.36
N GLY A 49 1.77 13.26 -9.24
CA GLY A 49 1.28 14.46 -8.59
C GLY A 49 0.22 15.21 -9.43
N ILE A 50 -0.27 16.28 -8.83
CA ILE A 50 -1.33 17.12 -9.39
C ILE A 50 -0.93 17.71 -10.75
N GLU A 51 0.28 18.25 -10.88
CA GLU A 51 0.75 18.82 -12.17
C GLU A 51 0.85 17.76 -13.27
N SER A 52 1.32 16.55 -12.92
CA SER A 52 1.34 15.43 -13.87
C SER A 52 -0.07 15.01 -14.31
N ALA A 53 -1.04 15.06 -13.41
CA ALA A 53 -2.43 14.76 -13.73
C ALA A 53 -3.05 15.83 -14.63
N ILE A 54 -2.74 17.12 -14.41
CA ILE A 54 -3.16 18.26 -15.27
C ILE A 54 -2.51 18.11 -16.66
N ALA A 55 -1.21 17.87 -16.73
CA ALA A 55 -0.49 17.73 -18.00
C ALA A 55 -1.03 16.55 -18.86
N LYS A 56 -1.54 15.49 -18.22
CA LYS A 56 -2.18 14.33 -18.87
C LYS A 56 -3.69 14.52 -19.07
N ALA A 57 -4.24 15.71 -18.87
CA ALA A 57 -5.66 16.04 -18.99
C ALA A 57 -6.59 15.12 -18.17
N LYS A 58 -6.11 14.59 -17.04
CA LYS A 58 -6.92 13.77 -16.12
C LYS A 58 -7.76 14.61 -15.17
N ILE A 59 -7.29 15.80 -14.85
CA ILE A 59 -7.97 16.82 -14.06
C ILE A 59 -7.69 18.20 -14.65
N THR A 60 -8.59 19.16 -14.40
CA THR A 60 -8.38 20.56 -14.75
C THR A 60 -7.42 21.23 -13.75
N ARG A 61 -6.90 22.41 -14.13
CA ARG A 61 -6.06 23.23 -13.22
C ARG A 61 -6.83 23.67 -11.96
N ASP A 62 -8.11 24.00 -12.12
CA ASP A 62 -8.96 24.41 -11.01
C ASP A 62 -9.21 23.26 -10.01
N GLU A 63 -9.49 22.04 -10.51
CA GLU A 63 -9.60 20.83 -9.69
C GLU A 63 -8.29 20.53 -8.96
N GLY A 64 -7.16 20.64 -9.64
CA GLY A 64 -5.84 20.46 -9.03
C GLY A 64 -5.55 21.47 -7.92
N THR A 65 -5.83 22.76 -8.17
CA THR A 65 -5.66 23.82 -7.18
C THR A 65 -6.58 23.61 -5.96
N LYS A 66 -7.83 23.21 -6.20
CA LYS A 66 -8.78 22.88 -5.15
C LYS A 66 -8.28 21.71 -4.30
N ALA A 67 -7.83 20.63 -4.93
CA ALA A 67 -7.31 19.45 -4.23
C ALA A 67 -6.14 19.82 -3.29
N LEU A 68 -5.19 20.64 -3.74
CA LEU A 68 -4.07 21.07 -2.89
C LEU A 68 -4.54 21.89 -1.67
N ARG A 69 -5.59 22.71 -1.82
CA ARG A 69 -6.16 23.51 -0.72
C ARG A 69 -6.90 22.67 0.32
N GLU A 70 -7.40 21.50 -0.06
CA GLU A 70 -8.08 20.59 0.86
C GLU A 70 -7.09 19.81 1.76
N ILE A 71 -5.79 19.85 1.48
CA ILE A 71 -4.77 19.17 2.30
C ILE A 71 -4.18 20.16 3.32
N ARG A 72 -4.23 19.77 4.58
CA ARG A 72 -3.64 20.49 5.71
C ARG A 72 -2.65 19.60 6.44
N THR A 73 -1.58 20.17 6.95
CA THR A 73 -0.62 19.49 7.80
C THR A 73 -0.92 19.80 9.27
N ALA A 74 -0.75 18.81 10.14
CA ALA A 74 -0.79 18.95 11.59
C ALA A 74 0.45 18.30 12.20
N THR A 75 0.97 18.89 13.27
CA THR A 75 2.13 18.36 14.01
C THR A 75 1.72 17.58 15.24
N ASP A 76 0.48 17.75 15.69
CA ASP A 76 -0.10 17.07 16.83
C ASP A 76 -1.21 16.10 16.40
N LEU A 77 -1.15 14.87 16.92
CA LEU A 77 -2.07 13.80 16.55
C LEU A 77 -3.49 14.04 17.07
N GLU A 78 -3.61 14.54 18.29
CA GLU A 78 -4.92 14.76 18.93
C GLU A 78 -5.67 15.89 18.20
N ASP A 79 -4.96 16.99 17.90
CA ASP A 79 -5.53 18.09 17.13
C ASP A 79 -5.92 17.67 15.71
N ALA A 80 -5.11 16.81 15.07
CA ALA A 80 -5.42 16.26 13.74
C ALA A 80 -6.70 15.42 13.75
N CYS A 81 -6.91 14.61 14.80
CA CYS A 81 -7.95 13.57 14.84
C CYS A 81 -9.26 13.99 15.50
N LYS A 82 -9.31 15.08 16.28
CA LYS A 82 -10.46 15.47 17.13
C LYS A 82 -11.83 15.55 16.42
N ASP A 83 -11.80 15.80 15.13
CA ASP A 83 -13.02 15.93 14.31
C ASP A 83 -13.01 14.96 13.10
N ALA A 84 -12.21 13.91 13.15
CA ALA A 84 -12.08 12.97 12.03
C ALA A 84 -13.34 12.12 11.85
N ASP A 85 -13.74 11.88 10.60
CA ASP A 85 -14.73 10.87 10.25
C ASP A 85 -14.05 9.53 9.92
N LEU A 86 -12.84 9.59 9.35
CA LEU A 86 -12.00 8.44 9.02
C LEU A 86 -10.53 8.78 9.29
N VAL A 87 -9.85 7.90 9.99
CA VAL A 87 -8.40 7.97 10.19
C VAL A 87 -7.75 6.80 9.48
N ILE A 88 -6.77 7.07 8.61
CA ILE A 88 -6.00 6.05 7.89
C ILE A 88 -4.55 6.12 8.34
N GLU A 89 -4.09 5.06 9.00
CA GLU A 89 -2.69 4.91 9.38
C GLU A 89 -1.88 4.33 8.19
N ALA A 90 -0.80 4.99 7.83
CA ALA A 90 0.13 4.63 6.77
C ALA A 90 1.61 4.82 7.19
N VAL A 91 1.90 4.60 8.48
CA VAL A 91 3.27 4.63 9.01
C VAL A 91 4.06 3.39 8.57
N TYR A 92 5.34 3.35 8.92
CA TYR A 92 6.21 2.23 8.57
C TYR A 92 5.63 0.88 9.05
N GLU A 93 5.83 -0.19 8.25
CA GLU A 93 5.27 -1.53 8.48
C GLU A 93 6.00 -2.22 9.64
N HIS A 94 5.72 -1.78 10.86
CA HIS A 94 6.31 -2.25 12.10
C HIS A 94 5.24 -2.37 13.17
N LEU A 95 4.96 -3.58 13.63
CA LEU A 95 3.81 -3.86 14.50
C LEU A 95 3.79 -3.02 15.78
N PRO A 96 4.89 -2.91 16.56
CA PRO A 96 4.89 -2.08 17.77
C PRO A 96 4.54 -0.61 17.49
N LEU A 97 5.08 -0.02 16.42
CA LEU A 97 4.80 1.35 16.04
C LEU A 97 3.32 1.54 15.70
N LYS A 98 2.74 0.63 14.90
CA LYS A 98 1.32 0.69 14.56
C LYS A 98 0.43 0.53 15.80
N GLN A 99 0.78 -0.37 16.70
CA GLN A 99 0.06 -0.53 17.97
C GLN A 99 0.11 0.73 18.84
N GLU A 100 1.25 1.41 18.91
CA GLU A 100 1.38 2.69 19.61
C GLU A 100 0.49 3.77 18.99
N VAL A 101 0.52 3.91 17.65
CA VAL A 101 -0.35 4.86 16.94
C VAL A 101 -1.82 4.58 17.25
N PHE A 102 -2.27 3.33 17.10
CA PHE A 102 -3.67 2.98 17.34
C PHE A 102 -4.10 3.14 18.80
N SER A 103 -3.20 2.93 19.75
CA SER A 103 -3.46 3.20 21.17
C SER A 103 -3.74 4.69 21.42
N LYS A 104 -2.98 5.59 20.77
CA LYS A 104 -3.22 7.03 20.83
C LYS A 104 -4.52 7.44 20.14
N LEU A 105 -4.86 6.78 19.03
CA LEU A 105 -6.07 7.07 18.25
C LEU A 105 -7.36 6.77 19.02
N GLU A 106 -7.35 5.84 19.95
CA GLU A 106 -8.54 5.50 20.71
C GLU A 106 -9.10 6.67 21.50
N SER A 107 -8.22 7.52 22.05
CA SER A 107 -8.61 8.74 22.78
C SER A 107 -8.67 9.98 21.88
N ALA A 108 -7.86 10.05 20.84
CA ALA A 108 -7.73 11.23 19.99
C ALA A 108 -8.88 11.38 18.98
N ALA A 109 -9.41 10.26 18.46
CA ALA A 109 -10.46 10.30 17.44
C ALA A 109 -11.87 10.09 18.02
N PRO A 110 -12.90 10.79 17.50
CA PRO A 110 -14.28 10.57 17.88
C PRO A 110 -14.66 9.09 17.86
N GLU A 111 -15.53 8.65 18.77
CA GLU A 111 -16.00 7.26 18.85
C GLU A 111 -16.70 6.78 17.56
N THR A 112 -17.24 7.69 16.81
CA THR A 112 -17.94 7.45 15.54
C THR A 112 -16.99 7.35 14.34
N SER A 113 -15.71 7.71 14.51
CA SER A 113 -14.72 7.66 13.42
C SER A 113 -14.38 6.22 13.06
N LEU A 114 -14.22 5.94 11.77
CA LEU A 114 -13.56 4.72 11.33
C LEU A 114 -12.06 4.83 11.57
N LEU A 115 -11.44 3.75 12.06
CA LEU A 115 -10.01 3.62 12.23
C LEU A 115 -9.49 2.57 11.26
N ALA A 116 -8.64 2.96 10.33
CA ALA A 116 -8.14 2.09 9.28
C ALA A 116 -6.62 2.01 9.28
N SER A 117 -6.07 0.81 9.07
CA SER A 117 -4.65 0.64 8.76
C SER A 117 -4.45 0.34 7.28
N ASN A 118 -3.44 0.97 6.68
CA ASN A 118 -2.99 0.65 5.31
C ASN A 118 -1.91 -0.44 5.29
N THR A 119 -1.87 -1.29 6.31
CA THR A 119 -0.95 -2.43 6.36
C THR A 119 -1.11 -3.36 5.15
N SER A 120 -0.02 -3.99 4.74
CA SER A 120 -0.01 -4.94 3.61
C SER A 120 0.12 -6.40 4.06
N THR A 121 0.71 -6.63 5.24
CA THR A 121 1.10 -7.98 5.69
C THR A 121 0.74 -8.28 7.14
N LEU A 122 0.66 -7.24 7.98
CA LEU A 122 0.28 -7.39 9.38
C LEU A 122 -1.23 -7.52 9.52
N THR A 123 -1.69 -8.44 10.38
CA THR A 123 -3.13 -8.54 10.65
C THR A 123 -3.62 -7.34 11.45
N VAL A 124 -4.76 -6.81 11.05
CA VAL A 124 -5.41 -5.63 11.65
C VAL A 124 -5.77 -5.87 13.11
N GLY A 125 -6.20 -7.09 13.44
CA GLY A 125 -6.49 -7.48 14.81
C GLY A 125 -5.27 -7.43 15.74
N LYS A 126 -4.05 -7.76 15.23
CA LYS A 126 -2.81 -7.59 15.99
C LYS A 126 -2.46 -6.12 16.17
N ILE A 127 -2.64 -5.30 15.13
CA ILE A 127 -2.41 -3.85 15.20
C ILE A 127 -3.33 -3.22 16.24
N GLY A 128 -4.62 -3.53 16.22
CA GLY A 128 -5.61 -3.00 17.14
C GLY A 128 -5.69 -3.72 18.50
N LYS A 129 -4.65 -4.45 18.94
CA LYS A 129 -4.68 -5.21 20.21
C LYS A 129 -5.03 -4.33 21.41
N GLY A 130 -4.55 -3.08 21.43
CA GLY A 130 -4.77 -2.13 22.53
C GLY A 130 -6.08 -1.34 22.46
N ILE A 131 -6.85 -1.46 21.37
CA ILE A 131 -8.11 -0.73 21.21
C ILE A 131 -9.25 -1.49 21.90
N SER A 132 -10.08 -0.79 22.68
CA SER A 132 -11.28 -1.35 23.31
C SER A 132 -12.46 -1.39 22.33
N LYS A 133 -12.67 -0.33 21.52
CA LYS A 133 -13.77 -0.21 20.54
C LYS A 133 -13.37 -0.71 19.15
N LYS A 134 -13.23 -2.02 19.02
CA LYS A 134 -12.77 -2.69 17.79
C LYS A 134 -13.81 -2.77 16.68
N ASN A 135 -15.06 -2.50 16.99
CA ASN A 135 -16.15 -2.53 15.99
C ASN A 135 -16.01 -1.49 14.86
N ARG A 136 -15.15 -0.47 15.06
CA ARG A 136 -14.81 0.58 14.08
C ARG A 136 -13.42 0.44 13.45
N LEU A 137 -12.69 -0.62 13.81
CA LEU A 137 -11.35 -0.91 13.33
C LEU A 137 -11.42 -1.83 12.11
N LEU A 138 -10.68 -1.47 11.04
CA LEU A 138 -10.55 -2.26 9.82
C LEU A 138 -9.23 -1.95 9.10
N GLY A 139 -8.90 -2.73 8.08
CA GLY A 139 -7.85 -2.38 7.12
C GLY A 139 -8.44 -1.66 5.91
N MET A 140 -7.73 -0.67 5.39
CA MET A 140 -7.97 -0.10 4.06
C MET A 140 -6.66 -0.15 3.29
N HIS A 141 -6.42 -1.27 2.63
CA HIS A 141 -5.17 -1.55 1.94
C HIS A 141 -5.20 -0.98 0.52
N PHE A 142 -4.51 0.13 0.32
CA PHE A 142 -4.29 0.77 -0.97
C PHE A 142 -3.05 0.19 -1.66
N PHE A 143 -3.06 0.19 -2.97
CA PHE A 143 -1.95 -0.30 -3.80
C PHE A 143 -1.21 0.84 -4.48
N ASN A 144 0.12 0.74 -4.49
CA ASN A 144 1.00 1.73 -5.14
C ASN A 144 1.02 1.56 -6.68
N PRO A 145 0.77 2.61 -7.47
CA PRO A 145 0.39 3.97 -7.10
C PRO A 145 -1.11 4.10 -6.78
N ALA A 146 -1.44 4.65 -5.61
CA ALA A 146 -2.83 4.77 -5.18
C ALA A 146 -3.67 5.67 -6.11
N GLN A 147 -3.06 6.62 -6.81
CA GLN A 147 -3.76 7.48 -7.78
C GLN A 147 -4.27 6.72 -9.01
N ILE A 148 -3.67 5.57 -9.35
CA ILE A 148 -3.97 4.80 -10.56
C ILE A 148 -4.71 3.51 -10.23
N THR A 149 -4.24 2.79 -9.22
CA THR A 149 -4.78 1.47 -8.87
C THR A 149 -6.20 1.61 -8.33
N LYS A 150 -7.12 0.87 -8.94
CA LYS A 150 -8.53 0.97 -8.58
C LYS A 150 -8.95 0.12 -7.39
N LEU A 151 -8.16 -0.88 -7.04
CA LEU A 151 -8.43 -1.78 -5.93
C LEU A 151 -8.13 -1.12 -4.58
N VAL A 152 -9.04 -1.30 -3.61
CA VAL A 152 -8.78 -1.14 -2.18
C VAL A 152 -9.34 -2.38 -1.48
N GLU A 153 -8.50 -3.11 -0.77
CA GLU A 153 -8.97 -4.20 0.08
C GLU A 153 -9.44 -3.63 1.42
N ILE A 154 -10.69 -3.92 1.77
CA ILE A 154 -11.27 -3.62 3.08
C ILE A 154 -11.13 -4.88 3.92
N VAL A 155 -10.28 -4.83 4.92
CA VAL A 155 -9.95 -5.98 5.75
C VAL A 155 -10.72 -5.90 7.06
N LYS A 156 -11.63 -6.84 7.28
CA LYS A 156 -12.43 -6.90 8.49
C LYS A 156 -11.86 -7.93 9.49
N THR A 157 -11.75 -7.52 10.72
CA THR A 157 -11.49 -8.45 11.84
C THR A 157 -12.79 -9.14 12.28
N SER A 158 -12.70 -10.15 13.12
CA SER A 158 -13.89 -10.79 13.73
C SER A 158 -14.73 -9.84 14.61
N GLN A 159 -14.19 -8.65 14.93
CA GLN A 159 -14.84 -7.66 15.79
C GLN A 159 -15.28 -6.40 15.03
N THR A 160 -14.87 -6.25 13.77
CA THR A 160 -15.32 -5.15 12.90
C THR A 160 -16.82 -5.27 12.63
N SER A 161 -17.56 -4.19 12.86
CA SER A 161 -19.01 -4.20 12.59
C SER A 161 -19.30 -4.17 11.09
N GLU A 162 -20.39 -4.78 10.67
CA GLU A 162 -20.85 -4.73 9.28
C GLU A 162 -21.12 -3.29 8.82
N VAL A 163 -21.60 -2.43 9.72
CA VAL A 163 -21.80 -1.00 9.46
C VAL A 163 -20.48 -0.32 9.10
N ALA A 164 -19.40 -0.62 9.81
CA ALA A 164 -18.08 -0.07 9.53
C ALA A 164 -17.56 -0.54 8.15
N VAL A 165 -17.76 -1.82 7.82
CA VAL A 165 -17.38 -2.38 6.50
C VAL A 165 -18.14 -1.67 5.37
N GLN A 166 -19.46 -1.53 5.50
CA GLN A 166 -20.29 -0.87 4.49
C GLN A 166 -19.95 0.62 4.34
N GLN A 167 -19.67 1.33 5.44
CA GLN A 167 -19.22 2.72 5.39
C GLN A 167 -17.87 2.84 4.67
N ALA A 168 -16.91 1.99 5.00
CA ALA A 168 -15.61 1.98 4.34
C ALA A 168 -15.74 1.67 2.83
N ALA A 169 -16.57 0.69 2.46
CA ALA A 169 -16.84 0.34 1.07
C ALA A 169 -17.41 1.54 0.30
N LYS A 170 -18.43 2.20 0.85
CA LYS A 170 -19.02 3.39 0.24
C LYS A 170 -18.02 4.54 0.09
N ILE A 171 -17.15 4.76 1.08
CA ILE A 171 -16.08 5.77 0.98
C ILE A 171 -15.13 5.44 -0.18
N VAL A 172 -14.72 4.17 -0.30
CA VAL A 172 -13.84 3.71 -1.39
C VAL A 172 -14.48 3.93 -2.77
N GLU A 173 -15.78 3.68 -2.91
CA GLU A 173 -16.51 3.93 -4.15
C GLU A 173 -16.56 5.43 -4.51
N THR A 174 -16.73 6.32 -3.51
CA THR A 174 -16.77 7.78 -3.76
C THR A 174 -15.45 8.37 -4.26
N ILE A 175 -14.34 7.69 -4.04
CA ILE A 175 -13.03 8.05 -4.60
C ILE A 175 -12.70 7.30 -5.90
N GLY A 176 -13.71 6.75 -6.59
CA GLY A 176 -13.58 6.11 -7.89
C GLY A 176 -12.83 4.78 -7.87
N LYS A 177 -12.81 4.09 -6.71
CA LYS A 177 -12.14 2.79 -6.53
C LYS A 177 -13.15 1.68 -6.26
N THR A 178 -12.68 0.45 -6.42
CA THR A 178 -13.46 -0.75 -6.19
C THR A 178 -13.07 -1.37 -4.85
N PRO A 179 -13.99 -1.43 -3.88
CA PRO A 179 -13.72 -2.12 -2.62
C PRO A 179 -13.84 -3.64 -2.81
N ILE A 180 -12.92 -4.39 -2.26
CA ILE A 180 -12.99 -5.85 -2.11
C ILE A 180 -12.88 -6.16 -0.62
N ILE A 181 -13.86 -6.91 -0.11
CA ILE A 181 -13.89 -7.27 1.30
C ILE A 181 -13.04 -8.52 1.51
N ALA A 182 -12.15 -8.48 2.50
CA ALA A 182 -11.33 -9.60 2.92
C ALA A 182 -11.41 -9.81 4.44
N ASP A 183 -11.27 -11.05 4.87
CA ASP A 183 -11.03 -11.35 6.28
C ASP A 183 -9.58 -11.05 6.65
N ASP A 184 -9.33 -10.84 7.96
CA ASP A 184 -8.04 -10.40 8.51
C ASP A 184 -7.03 -11.55 8.58
N GLU A 185 -6.59 -12.02 7.41
CA GLU A 185 -5.56 -13.05 7.24
C GLU A 185 -4.26 -12.44 6.70
N PRO A 186 -3.07 -12.95 7.07
CA PRO A 186 -1.80 -12.41 6.61
C PRO A 186 -1.72 -12.34 5.08
N GLY A 187 -1.42 -11.12 4.55
CA GLY A 187 -1.28 -10.87 3.12
C GLY A 187 -2.60 -10.75 2.34
N PHE A 188 -3.73 -10.83 3.01
CA PHE A 188 -5.09 -10.64 2.46
C PHE A 188 -5.35 -11.44 1.17
N ILE A 189 -5.87 -10.83 0.11
CA ILE A 189 -6.19 -11.52 -1.15
C ILE A 189 -5.10 -11.28 -2.21
N ALA A 190 -4.90 -10.02 -2.62
CA ALA A 190 -4.08 -9.72 -3.78
C ALA A 190 -2.60 -10.05 -3.57
N ASN A 191 -2.05 -9.77 -2.37
CA ASN A 191 -0.66 -10.12 -2.05
C ASN A 191 -0.48 -11.64 -2.01
N ARG A 192 -1.39 -12.40 -1.39
CA ARG A 192 -1.29 -13.87 -1.35
C ARG A 192 -1.32 -14.49 -2.74
N LEU A 193 -2.24 -14.04 -3.61
CA LEU A 193 -2.33 -14.54 -4.98
C LEU A 193 -1.11 -14.17 -5.81
N GLY A 194 -0.71 -12.89 -5.77
CA GLY A 194 0.44 -12.40 -6.51
C GLY A 194 1.77 -13.02 -6.06
N LEU A 195 1.93 -13.26 -4.75
CA LEU A 195 3.10 -13.96 -4.22
C LEU A 195 3.08 -15.45 -4.54
N SER A 196 1.93 -16.12 -4.51
CA SER A 196 1.82 -17.54 -4.90
C SER A 196 2.23 -17.75 -6.36
N LEU A 197 1.76 -16.88 -7.26
CA LEU A 197 2.16 -16.94 -8.66
C LEU A 197 3.68 -16.71 -8.83
N TYR A 198 4.22 -15.73 -8.10
CA TYR A 198 5.64 -15.44 -8.12
C TYR A 198 6.49 -16.60 -7.55
N MET A 199 6.04 -17.26 -6.48
CA MET A 199 6.74 -18.42 -5.89
C MET A 199 6.80 -19.59 -6.87
N GLU A 200 5.68 -19.89 -7.54
CA GLU A 200 5.67 -20.94 -8.56
C GLU A 200 6.55 -20.59 -9.76
N ALA A 201 6.51 -19.34 -10.24
CA ALA A 201 7.41 -18.86 -11.30
C ALA A 201 8.89 -19.00 -10.91
N SER A 202 9.23 -18.67 -9.66
CA SER A 202 10.59 -18.80 -9.13
C SER A 202 11.04 -20.28 -9.10
N LYS A 203 10.14 -21.18 -8.74
CA LYS A 203 10.41 -22.62 -8.73
C LYS A 203 10.66 -23.14 -10.15
N LEU A 204 9.84 -22.78 -11.14
CA LEU A 204 10.06 -23.13 -12.55
C LEU A 204 11.41 -22.65 -13.07
N LEU A 205 11.85 -21.46 -12.64
CA LEU A 205 13.16 -20.90 -12.99
C LEU A 205 14.30 -21.71 -12.34
N GLU A 206 14.18 -22.05 -11.05
CA GLU A 206 15.19 -22.83 -10.30
C GLU A 206 15.31 -24.27 -10.83
N GLU A 207 14.20 -24.86 -11.26
CA GLU A 207 14.17 -26.20 -11.90
C GLU A 207 14.72 -26.18 -13.35
N GLY A 208 14.99 -25.00 -13.91
CA GLY A 208 15.44 -24.85 -15.29
C GLY A 208 14.36 -25.17 -16.34
N THR A 209 13.09 -25.22 -15.94
CA THR A 209 11.97 -25.51 -16.83
C THR A 209 11.84 -24.48 -17.93
N ALA A 210 12.02 -23.18 -17.61
CA ALA A 210 11.99 -22.08 -18.57
C ALA A 210 12.79 -20.87 -18.08
N LYS A 211 13.12 -19.97 -19.01
CA LYS A 211 13.80 -18.72 -18.71
C LYS A 211 12.81 -17.66 -18.20
N VAL A 212 13.31 -16.65 -17.49
CA VAL A 212 12.54 -15.49 -16.98
C VAL A 212 11.57 -14.93 -18.02
N ARG A 213 12.09 -14.66 -19.24
CA ARG A 213 11.28 -14.11 -20.33
C ARG A 213 10.12 -15.01 -20.74
N ASP A 214 10.37 -16.32 -20.84
CA ASP A 214 9.38 -17.27 -21.36
C ASP A 214 8.28 -17.51 -20.31
N ILE A 215 8.63 -17.53 -19.03
CA ILE A 215 7.67 -17.59 -17.91
C ILE A 215 6.76 -16.36 -17.92
N ASP A 216 7.33 -15.16 -18.06
CA ASP A 216 6.55 -13.93 -18.16
C ASP A 216 5.62 -13.94 -19.39
N GLN A 217 6.11 -14.36 -20.56
CA GLN A 217 5.32 -14.45 -21.78
C GLN A 217 4.18 -15.48 -21.67
N ALA A 218 4.42 -16.61 -21.02
CA ALA A 218 3.39 -17.64 -20.84
C ALA A 218 2.16 -17.07 -20.08
N MET A 219 2.39 -16.28 -19.03
CA MET A 219 1.29 -15.66 -18.29
C MET A 219 0.63 -14.51 -19.07
N ARG A 220 1.40 -13.73 -19.80
CA ARG A 220 0.86 -12.63 -20.63
C ARG A 220 0.03 -13.14 -21.79
N LEU A 221 0.50 -14.14 -22.52
CA LEU A 221 -0.15 -14.65 -23.73
C LEU A 221 -1.19 -15.74 -23.44
N GLY A 222 -0.93 -16.60 -22.45
CA GLY A 222 -1.82 -17.70 -22.12
C GLY A 222 -3.00 -17.29 -21.23
N TYR A 223 -2.79 -16.31 -20.33
CA TYR A 223 -3.80 -15.88 -19.37
C TYR A 223 -4.18 -14.39 -19.49
N ASN A 224 -3.64 -13.69 -20.50
CA ASN A 224 -3.89 -12.27 -20.74
C ASN A 224 -3.56 -11.35 -19.53
N HIS A 225 -2.53 -11.73 -18.77
CA HIS A 225 -2.03 -10.87 -17.71
C HIS A 225 -1.32 -9.63 -18.29
N PRO A 226 -1.48 -8.44 -17.72
CA PRO A 226 -0.80 -7.24 -18.20
C PRO A 226 0.72 -7.31 -18.03
N MET A 227 1.19 -8.07 -17.04
CA MET A 227 2.59 -8.33 -16.71
C MET A 227 2.76 -9.79 -16.33
N GLY A 228 3.91 -10.38 -16.66
CA GLY A 228 4.30 -11.67 -16.13
C GLY A 228 4.74 -11.58 -14.66
N PRO A 229 4.96 -12.72 -13.99
CA PRO A 229 5.26 -12.77 -12.56
C PRO A 229 6.57 -12.06 -12.19
N PHE A 230 7.61 -12.15 -13.02
CA PHE A 230 8.89 -11.46 -12.77
C PHE A 230 8.81 -9.98 -13.16
N GLU A 231 8.12 -9.63 -14.26
CA GLU A 231 7.82 -8.23 -14.59
C GLU A 231 7.07 -7.54 -13.44
N LEU A 232 6.08 -8.20 -12.87
CA LEU A 232 5.34 -7.67 -11.72
C LEU A 232 6.21 -7.59 -10.47
N ALA A 233 7.12 -8.55 -10.27
CA ALA A 233 8.07 -8.50 -9.16
C ALA A 233 9.01 -7.30 -9.28
N ASP A 234 9.58 -7.07 -10.46
CA ASP A 234 10.46 -5.93 -10.75
C ASP A 234 9.72 -4.59 -10.61
N PHE A 235 8.46 -4.53 -11.05
CA PHE A 235 7.60 -3.36 -10.92
C PHE A 235 7.28 -3.00 -9.47
N VAL A 236 6.94 -3.99 -8.63
CA VAL A 236 6.64 -3.81 -7.19
C VAL A 236 7.91 -3.50 -6.40
N GLY A 237 9.02 -4.09 -6.79
CA GLY A 237 10.31 -4.02 -6.13
C GLY A 237 10.67 -5.30 -5.37
N LEU A 238 11.86 -5.80 -5.65
CA LEU A 238 12.33 -7.09 -5.14
C LEU A 238 12.60 -7.06 -3.63
N ASP A 239 13.07 -5.94 -3.10
CA ASP A 239 13.20 -5.70 -1.66
C ASP A 239 11.84 -5.75 -0.93
N THR A 240 10.80 -5.24 -1.57
CA THR A 240 9.42 -5.31 -1.05
C THR A 240 8.89 -6.74 -1.12
N ARG A 241 9.15 -7.46 -2.23
CA ARG A 241 8.81 -8.89 -2.36
C ARG A 241 9.46 -9.73 -1.26
N LEU A 242 10.76 -9.51 -1.03
CA LEU A 242 11.51 -10.22 0.00
C LEU A 242 10.88 -10.00 1.39
N ARG A 243 10.66 -8.75 1.77
CA ARG A 243 10.01 -8.40 3.06
C ARG A 243 8.62 -9.01 3.20
N ASN A 244 7.81 -8.99 2.14
CA ASN A 244 6.45 -9.55 2.18
C ASN A 244 6.45 -11.06 2.36
N LEU A 245 7.36 -11.78 1.69
CA LEU A 245 7.50 -13.23 1.86
C LEU A 245 7.99 -13.58 3.27
N GLU A 246 8.99 -12.86 3.78
CA GLU A 246 9.49 -13.05 5.16
C GLU A 246 8.39 -12.79 6.20
N ALA A 247 7.60 -11.73 6.02
CA ALA A 247 6.48 -11.41 6.89
C ALA A 247 5.39 -12.50 6.86
N LEU A 248 5.06 -13.02 5.68
CA LEU A 248 4.10 -14.13 5.55
C LEU A 248 4.63 -15.41 6.20
N PHE A 249 5.89 -15.75 5.98
CA PHE A 249 6.51 -16.90 6.62
C PHE A 249 6.49 -16.78 8.15
N GLN A 250 6.89 -15.63 8.69
CA GLN A 250 6.83 -15.36 10.13
C GLN A 250 5.40 -15.42 10.70
N ALA A 251 4.43 -14.95 9.93
CA ALA A 251 3.04 -14.91 10.40
C ALA A 251 2.34 -16.27 10.37
N THR A 252 2.69 -17.13 9.40
CA THR A 252 1.97 -18.39 9.13
C THR A 252 2.75 -19.66 9.46
N GLY A 253 4.10 -19.59 9.45
CA GLY A 253 4.97 -20.77 9.54
C GLY A 253 4.93 -21.68 8.30
N ASP A 254 4.24 -21.29 7.22
CA ASP A 254 4.10 -22.09 6.01
C ASP A 254 5.33 -21.93 5.12
N GLU A 255 6.06 -23.03 4.92
CA GLU A 255 7.32 -23.08 4.17
C GLU A 255 7.19 -22.59 2.71
N LYS A 256 5.99 -22.60 2.14
CA LYS A 256 5.77 -22.05 0.79
C LYS A 256 6.11 -20.57 0.68
N TRP A 257 6.20 -19.84 1.81
CA TRP A 257 6.55 -18.43 1.84
C TRP A 257 8.03 -18.16 2.10
N VAL A 258 8.86 -19.22 2.21
CA VAL A 258 10.31 -19.06 2.31
C VAL A 258 10.84 -18.39 1.03
N PRO A 259 11.47 -17.22 1.13
CA PRO A 259 11.92 -16.51 -0.07
C PRO A 259 12.91 -17.32 -0.90
N PRO A 260 12.72 -17.36 -2.24
CA PRO A 260 13.64 -18.05 -3.16
C PRO A 260 15.08 -17.55 -3.00
N LYS A 261 16.05 -18.44 -3.17
CA LYS A 261 17.48 -18.11 -3.08
C LYS A 261 17.84 -16.98 -4.07
N ALA A 262 17.36 -17.09 -5.31
CA ALA A 262 17.58 -16.09 -6.35
C ALA A 262 17.11 -14.69 -5.94
N LEU A 263 15.95 -14.56 -5.25
CA LEU A 263 15.46 -13.27 -4.77
C LEU A 263 16.42 -12.64 -3.74
N ARG A 264 16.94 -13.44 -2.81
CA ARG A 264 17.90 -12.96 -1.81
C ARG A 264 19.20 -12.51 -2.46
N GLU A 265 19.69 -13.26 -3.44
CA GLU A 265 20.91 -12.92 -4.20
C GLU A 265 20.73 -11.62 -5.00
N LEU A 266 19.59 -11.45 -5.66
CA LEU A 266 19.23 -10.24 -6.38
C LEU A 266 19.25 -9.02 -5.45
N VAL A 267 18.51 -9.07 -4.35
CA VAL A 267 18.42 -7.95 -3.40
C VAL A 267 19.77 -7.62 -2.78
N ASN A 268 20.52 -8.63 -2.35
CA ASN A 268 21.88 -8.44 -1.80
C ASN A 268 22.85 -7.88 -2.83
N GLY A 269 22.67 -8.22 -4.10
CA GLY A 269 23.45 -7.69 -5.23
C GLY A 269 23.07 -6.27 -5.66
N GLY A 270 22.03 -5.67 -5.07
CA GLY A 270 21.53 -4.35 -5.42
C GLY A 270 20.59 -4.33 -6.63
N TYR A 271 20.05 -5.50 -7.02
CA TYR A 271 18.99 -5.61 -8.01
C TYR A 271 17.65 -5.50 -7.30
N LEU A 272 17.04 -4.32 -7.34
CA LEU A 272 15.84 -4.02 -6.55
C LEU A 272 14.57 -3.92 -7.39
N GLY A 273 14.65 -4.25 -8.68
CA GLY A 273 13.59 -4.10 -9.66
C GLY A 273 13.83 -2.92 -10.60
N ASP A 274 12.78 -2.48 -11.30
CA ASP A 274 12.82 -1.43 -12.33
C ASP A 274 13.55 -0.15 -11.86
N PRO A 275 14.70 0.21 -12.48
CA PRO A 275 15.47 1.38 -12.06
C PRO A 275 14.72 2.72 -12.20
N SER A 276 13.73 2.78 -13.09
CA SER A 276 12.89 3.99 -13.25
C SER A 276 11.99 4.25 -12.05
N ARG A 277 11.79 3.23 -11.21
CA ARG A 277 10.92 3.24 -10.02
C ARG A 277 11.69 3.08 -8.71
N ARG A 278 12.93 2.56 -8.78
CA ARG A 278 13.78 2.25 -7.62
C ARG A 278 15.14 2.92 -7.77
N ASN A 279 15.29 4.06 -7.11
CA ASN A 279 16.56 4.79 -7.13
C ASN A 279 17.71 3.90 -6.61
N GLY A 280 18.81 3.86 -7.36
CA GLY A 280 19.98 3.05 -7.04
C GLY A 280 19.87 1.56 -7.40
N SER A 281 18.77 1.10 -7.98
CA SER A 281 18.63 -0.28 -8.47
C SER A 281 19.53 -0.53 -9.70
N LYS A 282 20.14 -1.71 -9.74
CA LYS A 282 20.89 -2.21 -10.89
C LYS A 282 20.01 -2.92 -11.95
N GLY A 283 18.70 -2.95 -11.73
CA GLY A 283 17.73 -3.68 -12.54
C GLY A 283 16.97 -4.72 -11.73
N GLY A 284 16.33 -5.65 -12.40
CA GLY A 284 15.57 -6.73 -11.82
C GLY A 284 15.99 -8.11 -12.34
N TYR A 285 15.03 -9.02 -12.40
CA TYR A 285 15.25 -10.39 -12.87
C TYR A 285 15.86 -10.46 -14.27
N ARG A 286 15.37 -9.64 -15.21
CA ARG A 286 15.86 -9.66 -16.60
C ARG A 286 17.33 -9.28 -16.69
N GLU A 287 17.73 -8.20 -16.04
CA GLU A 287 19.11 -7.71 -16.06
C GLU A 287 20.07 -8.66 -15.34
N PHE A 288 19.61 -9.29 -14.26
CA PHE A 288 20.43 -10.25 -13.52
C PHE A 288 20.67 -11.53 -14.33
N PHE A 289 19.60 -12.16 -14.82
CA PHE A 289 19.70 -13.42 -15.56
C PHE A 289 20.16 -13.26 -17.02
N ALA A 290 20.14 -12.04 -17.59
CA ALA A 290 20.76 -11.80 -18.89
C ALA A 290 22.30 -11.83 -18.84
N ARG A 291 22.90 -11.73 -17.64
CA ARG A 291 24.34 -11.77 -17.41
C ARG A 291 24.86 -13.17 -17.04
N ALA A 292 23.98 -14.09 -16.73
CA ALA A 292 24.36 -15.46 -16.52
C ALA A 292 24.76 -16.09 -17.86
N PRO A 293 25.96 -16.73 -17.97
CA PRO A 293 26.45 -17.35 -19.20
C PRO A 293 25.56 -18.48 -19.69
#